data_7651f3528ea33226a4fdf3422f01a900
#
_entry.id   7651f3528ea33226a4fdf3422f01a900
#
_cell.length_a   1.000
_cell.length_b   1.000
_cell.length_c   1.000
_cell.angle_alpha   90.00
_cell.angle_beta   90.00
_cell.angle_gamma   90.00
#
_symmetry.space_group_name_H-M   'P 1'
#
loop_
_entity.id
_entity.type
_entity.pdbx_description
1 polymer ?
#
loop_
_entity_poly.entity_id
_entity_poly.type
_entity_poly.pdbx_seq_one_letter_code
_entity_poly.pdbx_strand_id
1 'polypeptide(L)'
;PKTLVPGWPNERYEIAQPWVAYTDKTNRGIGILVPGIETITCYRAEGDPNNRAKSACSYVAPVKQLVIKPGFAYRYTVYLTLGTLPEIRHRFAEKMKSP
;
A
#
# COMPACT_ATOMS: atom_id res chain seq x y z
N PRO A 1 -7.87 -8.94 10.35
CA PRO A 1 -7.16 -7.88 9.64
C PRO A 1 -6.94 -6.67 10.52
N LYS A 2 -5.78 -6.08 10.35
CA LYS A 2 -5.37 -4.92 11.12
C LYS A 2 -5.64 -3.65 10.32
N THR A 3 -6.31 -2.68 10.95
CA THR A 3 -6.51 -1.37 10.35
C THR A 3 -5.32 -0.49 10.71
N LEU A 4 -4.69 0.12 9.70
CA LEU A 4 -3.57 1.02 9.88
C LEU A 4 -4.05 2.47 9.75
N VAL A 5 -3.40 3.38 10.46
CA VAL A 5 -3.75 4.79 10.44
C VAL A 5 -2.68 5.54 9.65
N PRO A 6 -3.05 6.18 8.51
CA PRO A 6 -2.11 7.05 7.80
C PRO A 6 -1.68 8.20 8.70
N GLY A 7 -0.40 8.52 8.69
CA GLY A 7 0.13 9.51 9.61
C GLY A 7 1.01 10.57 8.94
N TRP A 8 1.49 11.47 9.76
CA TRP A 8 2.41 12.53 9.38
C TRP A 8 3.67 12.43 10.24
N PRO A 9 4.89 12.51 9.66
CA PRO A 9 5.16 12.70 8.22
C PRO A 9 4.92 11.46 7.36
N ASN A 10 5.16 10.27 7.86
CA ASN A 10 4.86 8.99 7.24
C ASN A 10 4.88 7.94 8.34
N GLU A 11 3.79 7.25 8.50
CA GLU A 11 3.79 6.11 9.41
C GLU A 11 4.30 4.87 8.69
N ARG A 12 5.15 4.13 9.38
CA ARG A 12 5.74 2.91 8.86
C ARG A 12 5.22 1.74 9.67
N TYR A 13 4.72 0.71 8.98
CA TYR A 13 4.13 -0.46 9.62
C TYR A 13 4.72 -1.74 9.06
N GLU A 14 4.95 -2.70 9.95
CA GLU A 14 5.24 -4.07 9.55
C GLU A 14 3.93 -4.78 9.27
N ILE A 15 3.91 -5.60 8.21
CA ILE A 15 2.72 -6.33 7.79
C ILE A 15 3.01 -7.83 7.72
N ALA A 16 2.03 -8.63 8.16
CA ALA A 16 2.15 -10.08 8.19
C ALA A 16 1.97 -10.71 6.80
N GLN A 17 1.15 -10.08 5.96
CA GLN A 17 0.89 -10.51 4.59
C GLN A 17 1.42 -9.45 3.64
N PRO A 18 1.92 -9.81 2.44
CA PRO A 18 2.57 -8.84 1.55
C PRO A 18 1.58 -7.98 0.76
N TRP A 19 0.47 -7.61 1.37
CA TRP A 19 -0.53 -6.78 0.72
C TRP A 19 -1.19 -5.82 1.69
N VAL A 20 -1.74 -4.76 1.13
CA VAL A 20 -2.49 -3.75 1.87
C VAL A 20 -3.61 -3.22 0.98
N ALA A 21 -4.67 -2.74 1.58
CA ALA A 21 -5.78 -2.11 0.87
C ALA A 21 -6.01 -0.71 1.41
N TYR A 22 -6.33 0.20 0.52
CA TYR A 22 -6.76 1.55 0.85
C TYR A 22 -8.23 1.66 0.45
N THR A 23 -9.11 1.75 1.45
CA THR A 23 -10.56 1.69 1.21
C THR A 23 -11.26 2.93 1.76
N ASP A 24 -12.44 3.19 1.21
CA ASP A 24 -13.30 4.28 1.66
C ASP A 24 -14.28 3.83 2.76
N LYS A 25 -15.24 4.70 3.08
CA LYS A 25 -16.25 4.41 4.10
C LYS A 25 -17.15 3.22 3.76
N THR A 26 -17.28 2.88 2.48
CA THR A 26 -18.09 1.76 2.03
C THR A 26 -17.27 0.48 1.92
N ASN A 27 -16.05 0.52 2.40
CA ASN A 27 -15.12 -0.61 2.40
C ASN A 27 -14.72 -1.03 0.97
N ARG A 28 -14.71 -0.09 0.04
CA ARG A 28 -14.28 -0.29 -1.35
C ARG A 28 -13.03 0.53 -1.62
N GLY A 29 -12.15 -0.01 -2.41
CA GLY A 29 -10.93 0.69 -2.76
C GLY A 29 -9.98 -0.12 -3.60
N ILE A 30 -8.70 0.13 -3.41
CA ILE A 30 -7.62 -0.49 -4.16
C ILE A 30 -6.78 -1.37 -3.22
N GLY A 31 -6.44 -2.56 -3.70
CA GLY A 31 -5.51 -3.44 -3.03
C GLY A 31 -4.20 -3.52 -3.79
N ILE A 32 -3.10 -3.60 -3.06
CA ILE A 32 -1.74 -3.69 -3.60
C ILE A 32 -1.06 -4.88 -2.94
N LEU A 33 -0.57 -5.80 -3.76
CA LEU A 33 0.21 -6.95 -3.29
C LEU A 33 1.58 -6.92 -3.96
N VAL A 34 2.62 -6.93 -3.15
CA VAL A 34 4.00 -7.00 -3.63
C VAL A 34 4.68 -8.16 -2.90
N PRO A 35 4.91 -9.29 -3.59
CA PRO A 35 5.53 -10.46 -2.95
C PRO A 35 6.86 -10.09 -2.28
N GLY A 36 7.07 -10.58 -1.06
CA GLY A 36 8.30 -10.35 -0.31
C GLY A 36 8.34 -9.06 0.48
N ILE A 37 7.31 -8.23 0.43
CA ILE A 37 7.27 -6.99 1.20
C ILE A 37 6.79 -7.26 2.62
N GLU A 38 7.50 -6.71 3.59
CA GLU A 38 7.18 -6.84 5.02
C GLU A 38 6.84 -5.50 5.68
N THR A 39 7.08 -4.40 4.99
CA THR A 39 6.88 -3.06 5.52
C THR A 39 6.15 -2.18 4.52
N ILE A 40 5.25 -1.35 5.01
CA ILE A 40 4.61 -0.31 4.21
C ILE A 40 4.73 1.03 4.91
N THR A 41 4.62 2.11 4.14
CA THR A 41 4.36 3.44 4.67
C THR A 41 3.02 3.93 4.17
N CYS A 42 2.35 4.75 4.96
CA CYS A 42 1.11 5.36 4.51
C CYS A 42 1.00 6.79 5.05
N TYR A 43 0.29 7.61 4.29
CA TYR A 43 0.19 9.03 4.55
C TYR A 43 -1.15 9.55 4.06
N ARG A 44 -1.69 10.51 4.78
CA ARG A 44 -2.90 11.20 4.37
C ARG A 44 -2.82 12.65 4.78
N ALA A 45 -3.07 13.55 3.83
CA ALA A 45 -3.27 14.97 4.07
C ALA A 45 -4.56 15.42 3.39
N GLU A 46 -5.40 16.13 4.12
CA GLU A 46 -6.68 16.59 3.57
C GLU A 46 -6.52 17.80 2.65
N GLY A 47 -5.41 18.52 2.78
CA GLY A 47 -5.18 19.72 2.00
C GLY A 47 -5.98 20.90 2.52
N ASP A 48 -5.92 22.00 1.77
CA ASP A 48 -6.67 23.22 2.06
C ASP A 48 -7.41 23.64 0.78
N PRO A 49 -8.76 23.62 0.78
CA PRO A 49 -9.52 23.96 -0.42
C PRO A 49 -9.30 25.42 -0.86
N ASN A 50 -8.80 26.28 0.02
CA ASN A 50 -8.55 27.69 -0.29
C ASN A 50 -7.10 27.98 -0.68
N ASN A 51 -6.24 26.95 -0.72
CA ASN A 51 -4.83 27.11 -1.05
C ASN A 51 -4.37 25.99 -1.97
N ARG A 52 -4.16 26.33 -3.26
CA ARG A 52 -3.75 25.34 -4.27
C ARG A 52 -2.40 24.70 -4.00
N ALA A 53 -1.54 25.35 -3.21
CA ALA A 53 -0.25 24.78 -2.84
C ALA A 53 -0.39 23.65 -1.80
N LYS A 54 -1.54 23.53 -1.16
CA LYS A 54 -1.82 22.49 -0.14
C LYS A 54 -2.91 21.56 -0.64
N SER A 55 -2.60 20.77 -1.64
CA SER A 55 -3.52 19.77 -2.20
C SER A 55 -3.68 18.58 -1.27
N ALA A 56 -4.86 17.96 -1.31
CA ALA A 56 -5.09 16.68 -0.64
C ALA A 56 -4.17 15.61 -1.24
N CYS A 57 -3.66 14.74 -0.39
CA CYS A 57 -2.78 13.66 -0.82
C CYS A 57 -3.00 12.45 0.07
N SER A 58 -3.11 11.28 -0.55
CA SER A 58 -3.15 10.02 0.17
C SER A 58 -2.34 9.00 -0.58
N TYR A 59 -1.54 8.23 0.14
CA TYR A 59 -0.83 7.12 -0.49
C TYR A 59 -0.55 6.01 0.50
N VAL A 60 -0.31 4.85 -0.05
CA VAL A 60 0.30 3.72 0.63
C VAL A 60 1.42 3.21 -0.24
N ALA A 61 2.56 2.91 0.36
CA ALA A 61 3.74 2.49 -0.38
C ALA A 61 4.38 1.27 0.27
N PRO A 62 4.47 0.16 -0.44
CA PRO A 62 5.35 -0.93 -0.03
C PRO A 62 6.79 -0.46 -0.02
N VAL A 63 7.54 -0.86 1.00
CA VAL A 63 8.91 -0.41 1.20
C VAL A 63 9.84 -1.60 1.34
N LYS A 64 10.95 -1.56 0.61
CA LYS A 64 12.01 -2.54 0.75
C LYS A 64 13.34 -1.82 0.76
N GLN A 65 14.14 -2.12 1.78
CA GLN A 65 15.47 -1.56 1.89
C GLN A 65 16.46 -2.41 1.09
N LEU A 66 17.22 -1.75 0.21
CA LEU A 66 18.17 -2.42 -0.67
C LEU A 66 19.51 -1.69 -0.62
N VAL A 67 20.61 -2.46 -0.83
CA VAL A 67 21.93 -1.89 -1.01
C VAL A 67 22.19 -1.79 -2.52
N ILE A 68 22.41 -0.58 -3.01
CA ILE A 68 22.63 -0.33 -4.44
C ILE A 68 24.12 -0.23 -4.69
N LYS A 69 24.62 -1.11 -5.57
CA LYS A 69 26.02 -1.14 -6.02
C LYS A 69 26.07 -0.93 -7.53
N PRO A 70 27.24 -0.55 -8.10
CA PRO A 70 27.36 -0.44 -9.55
C PRO A 70 26.91 -1.71 -10.27
N GLY A 71 26.11 -1.59 -11.31
CA GLY A 71 25.55 -2.72 -12.03
C GLY A 71 24.33 -3.34 -11.40
N PHE A 72 23.83 -2.77 -10.29
CA PHE A 72 22.68 -3.30 -9.59
C PHE A 72 21.42 -3.20 -10.45
N ALA A 73 20.63 -4.30 -10.47
CA ALA A 73 19.31 -4.32 -11.08
C ALA A 73 18.36 -5.03 -10.13
N TYR A 74 17.18 -4.46 -9.96
CA TYR A 74 16.15 -5.03 -9.10
C TYR A 74 14.82 -5.06 -9.83
N ARG A 75 14.20 -6.22 -9.87
CA ARG A 75 12.88 -6.40 -10.47
C ARG A 75 11.90 -6.83 -9.40
N TYR A 76 10.68 -6.29 -9.47
CA TYR A 76 9.61 -6.69 -8.58
C TYR A 76 8.29 -6.62 -9.32
N THR A 77 7.32 -7.34 -8.80
CA THR A 77 5.98 -7.38 -9.36
C THR A 77 5.01 -6.73 -8.40
N VAL A 78 4.13 -5.91 -8.94
CA VAL A 78 3.05 -5.29 -8.17
C VAL A 78 1.74 -5.76 -8.75
N TYR A 79 0.87 -6.31 -7.91
CA TYR A 79 -0.48 -6.69 -8.29
C TYR A 79 -1.45 -5.68 -7.70
N LEU A 80 -2.31 -5.12 -8.56
CA LEU A 80 -3.32 -4.16 -8.17
C LEU A 80 -4.69 -4.74 -8.42
N THR A 81 -5.64 -4.49 -7.52
CA THR A 81 -7.02 -4.88 -7.72
C THR A 81 -7.95 -3.85 -7.09
N LEU A 82 -9.14 -3.71 -7.67
CA LEU A 82 -10.18 -2.84 -7.15
C LEU A 82 -11.34 -3.69 -6.64
N GLY A 83 -11.97 -3.27 -5.57
CA GLY A 83 -13.12 -3.97 -5.04
C GLY A 83 -13.39 -3.64 -3.60
N THR A 84 -14.23 -4.46 -2.97
CA THR A 84 -14.44 -4.40 -1.52
C THR A 84 -13.28 -5.08 -0.81
N LEU A 85 -13.12 -4.79 0.47
CA LEU A 85 -12.05 -5.42 1.25
C LEU A 85 -12.15 -6.96 1.26
N PRO A 86 -13.33 -7.58 1.42
CA PRO A 86 -13.43 -9.03 1.29
C PRO A 86 -13.02 -9.57 -0.07
N GLU A 87 -13.40 -8.88 -1.16
CA GLU A 87 -12.99 -9.27 -2.51
C GLU A 87 -11.47 -9.17 -2.70
N ILE A 88 -10.87 -8.09 -2.24
CA ILE A 88 -9.43 -7.87 -2.31
C ILE A 88 -8.70 -8.98 -1.55
N ARG A 89 -9.15 -9.27 -0.33
CA ARG A 89 -8.56 -10.32 0.49
C ARG A 89 -8.63 -11.68 -0.19
N HIS A 90 -9.78 -12.00 -0.75
CA HIS A 90 -9.95 -13.28 -1.45
C HIS A 90 -9.04 -13.41 -2.66
N ARG A 91 -8.99 -12.37 -3.50
CA ARG A 91 -8.15 -12.36 -4.69
C ARG A 91 -6.67 -12.51 -4.36
N PHE A 92 -6.20 -11.81 -3.33
CA PHE A 92 -4.80 -11.89 -2.93
C PHE A 92 -4.47 -13.21 -2.25
N ALA A 93 -5.39 -13.77 -1.48
CA ALA A 93 -5.20 -15.11 -0.92
C ALA A 93 -5.04 -16.16 -2.03
N GLU A 94 -5.87 -16.09 -3.06
CA GLU A 94 -5.75 -16.97 -4.20
C GLU A 94 -4.44 -16.74 -4.96
N LYS A 95 -4.05 -15.49 -5.16
CA LYS A 95 -2.79 -15.15 -5.85
C LYS A 95 -1.57 -15.65 -5.10
N MET A 96 -1.56 -15.58 -3.77
CA MET A 96 -0.45 -16.06 -2.96
C MET A 96 -0.31 -17.59 -2.97
N LYS A 97 -1.39 -18.32 -3.26
CA LYS A 97 -1.34 -19.77 -3.41
C LYS A 97 -0.76 -20.21 -4.75
N SER A 98 -0.76 -19.32 -5.75
CA SER A 98 -0.32 -19.61 -7.12
C SER A 98 1.00 -18.90 -7.37
N PRO A 99 2.15 -19.59 -7.16
CA PRO A 99 3.45 -18.97 -7.36
C PRO A 99 3.75 -18.65 -8.83
#